data_0584b07c3dacfb2f68a5a8e44a74463e
#
_entry.id   0584b07c3dacfb2f68a5a8e44a74463e
#
_cell.length_a   1.000
_cell.length_b   1.000
_cell.length_c   1.000
_cell.angle_alpha   90.00
_cell.angle_beta   90.00
_cell.angle_gamma   90.00
#
_symmetry.space_group_name_H-M   'P 1'
#
loop_
_entity.id
_entity.type
_entity.pdbx_description
1 polymer ?
#
loop_
_entity_poly.entity_id
_entity_poly.type
_entity_poly.pdbx_seq_one_letter_code
_entity_poly.pdbx_strand_id
1 'polypeptide(L)'
;MVYFHGFASSGATGTAELLRKIFPSSEILAPDIPVDPAEALPYLKAFCEEHHPDVVVGTSMGGMYAQQMRGFLRICVNPAFRMSTMSKVLHTGTFKFLNGRKDSQKEFRITADIIRHFNEMERHQFDDITPEERELCYGL
;
A
#
# COMPACT_ATOMS: atom_id res chain seq x y z
N MET A 1 8.61 11.85 -2.69
CA MET A 1 8.46 10.42 -2.33
C MET A 1 7.04 10.17 -1.83
N VAL A 2 6.44 9.05 -2.20
CA VAL A 2 5.17 8.57 -1.64
C VAL A 2 5.43 7.29 -0.84
N TYR A 3 4.80 7.17 0.34
CA TYR A 3 4.91 6.00 1.20
C TYR A 3 3.55 5.32 1.41
N PHE A 4 3.49 4.02 1.19
CA PHE A 4 2.33 3.16 1.42
C PHE A 4 2.50 2.30 2.67
N HIS A 5 1.60 2.48 3.62
CA HIS A 5 1.61 1.77 4.89
C HIS A 5 1.07 0.33 4.81
N GLY A 6 1.33 -0.47 5.86
CA GLY A 6 0.83 -1.83 5.99
C GLY A 6 -0.65 -1.93 6.39
N PHE A 7 -1.14 -3.18 6.50
CA PHE A 7 -2.50 -3.48 6.90
C PHE A 7 -2.84 -2.91 8.28
N ALA A 8 -4.06 -2.44 8.46
CA ALA A 8 -4.59 -1.83 9.68
C ALA A 8 -3.83 -0.57 10.16
N SER A 9 -2.99 0.03 9.33
CA SER A 9 -2.21 1.21 9.65
C SER A 9 -2.78 2.47 8.98
N SER A 10 -1.99 3.53 8.94
CA SER A 10 -2.33 4.82 8.32
C SER A 10 -1.08 5.54 7.81
N GLY A 11 -1.24 6.67 7.16
CA GLY A 11 -0.13 7.56 6.79
C GLY A 11 0.63 8.16 7.97
N ALA A 12 0.09 8.09 9.18
CA ALA A 12 0.73 8.56 10.43
C ALA A 12 1.59 7.47 11.11
N THR A 13 2.26 6.62 10.33
CA THR A 13 3.13 5.56 10.88
C THR A 13 4.48 6.09 11.32
N GLY A 14 5.13 5.37 12.24
CA GLY A 14 6.52 5.61 12.60
C GLY A 14 7.48 5.50 11.42
N THR A 15 7.19 4.66 10.43
CA THR A 15 7.98 4.54 9.19
C THR A 15 7.89 5.81 8.36
N ALA A 16 6.71 6.39 8.19
CA ALA A 16 6.56 7.65 7.47
C ALA A 16 7.31 8.80 8.17
N GLU A 17 7.24 8.84 9.51
CA GLU A 17 8.00 9.81 10.30
C GLU A 17 9.51 9.60 10.19
N LEU A 18 9.97 8.36 10.20
CA LEU A 18 11.37 8.02 10.02
C LEU A 18 11.88 8.46 8.64
N LEU A 19 11.11 8.22 7.59
CA LEU A 19 11.45 8.68 6.23
C LEU A 19 11.59 10.21 6.18
N ARG A 20 10.70 10.96 6.84
CA ARG A 20 10.79 12.42 6.93
C ARG A 20 12.06 12.88 7.66
N LYS A 21 12.49 12.14 8.69
CA LYS A 21 13.75 12.45 9.41
C LYS A 21 14.99 12.11 8.60
N ILE A 22 14.98 11.00 7.86
CA ILE A 22 16.13 10.57 7.05
C ILE A 22 16.28 11.44 5.81
N PHE A 23 15.18 11.88 5.22
CA PHE A 23 15.14 12.68 4.00
C PHE A 23 14.52 14.07 4.25
N PRO A 24 15.16 14.93 5.06
CA PRO A 24 14.56 16.20 5.48
C PRO A 24 14.35 17.21 4.33
N SER A 25 15.04 17.03 3.22
CA SER A 25 14.89 17.86 2.01
C SER A 25 13.87 17.33 1.02
N SER A 26 13.23 16.20 1.33
CA SER A 26 12.24 15.55 0.46
C SER A 26 10.84 15.71 1.02
N GLU A 27 9.88 15.96 0.15
CA GLU A 27 8.47 15.84 0.51
C GLU A 27 8.08 14.37 0.61
N ILE A 28 7.57 13.95 1.76
CA ILE A 28 7.08 12.58 2.01
C ILE A 28 5.57 12.61 2.17
N LEU A 29 4.87 12.15 1.15
CA LEU A 29 3.42 11.98 1.16
C LEU A 29 3.08 10.54 1.59
N ALA A 30 2.19 10.40 2.56
CA ALA A 30 1.76 9.12 3.08
C ALA A 30 0.22 9.11 3.18
N PRO A 31 -0.49 8.69 2.11
CA PRO A 31 -1.94 8.63 2.13
C PRO A 31 -2.44 7.52 3.05
N ASP A 32 -3.62 7.72 3.62
CA ASP A 32 -4.38 6.65 4.27
C ASP A 32 -4.97 5.74 3.19
N ILE A 33 -4.57 4.48 3.18
CA ILE A 33 -5.01 3.51 2.16
C ILE A 33 -6.42 3.01 2.52
N PRO A 34 -7.39 3.07 1.60
CA PRO A 34 -8.69 2.44 1.79
C PRO A 34 -8.56 0.95 2.14
N VAL A 35 -9.48 0.45 2.95
CA VAL A 35 -9.44 -0.94 3.43
C VAL A 35 -9.75 -1.93 2.30
N ASP A 36 -10.72 -1.59 1.46
CA ASP A 36 -11.10 -2.42 0.31
C ASP A 36 -10.11 -2.23 -0.85
N PRO A 37 -9.43 -3.28 -1.32
CA PRO A 37 -8.50 -3.17 -2.44
C PRO A 37 -9.16 -2.74 -3.76
N ALA A 38 -10.46 -2.96 -3.92
CA ALA A 38 -11.21 -2.46 -5.09
C ALA A 38 -11.28 -0.92 -5.12
N GLU A 39 -11.19 -0.27 -3.96
CA GLU A 39 -11.08 1.18 -3.81
C GLU A 39 -9.62 1.63 -3.72
N ALA A 40 -8.80 0.89 -2.98
CA ALA A 40 -7.43 1.25 -2.68
C ALA A 40 -6.55 1.33 -3.93
N LEU A 41 -6.58 0.32 -4.79
CA LEU A 41 -5.70 0.26 -5.96
C LEU A 41 -5.94 1.42 -6.94
N PRO A 42 -7.17 1.72 -7.38
CA PRO A 42 -7.41 2.88 -8.26
C PRO A 42 -7.10 4.21 -7.56
N TYR A 43 -7.40 4.34 -6.26
CA TYR A 43 -7.07 5.52 -5.48
C TYR A 43 -5.55 5.78 -5.45
N LEU A 44 -4.75 4.75 -5.16
CA LEU A 44 -3.29 4.88 -5.08
C LEU A 44 -2.64 5.16 -6.44
N LYS A 45 -3.19 4.58 -7.52
CA LYS A 45 -2.75 4.91 -8.89
C LYS A 45 -3.01 6.37 -9.20
N ALA A 46 -4.23 6.86 -8.98
CA ALA A 46 -4.58 8.26 -9.19
C ALA A 46 -3.73 9.20 -8.31
N PHE A 47 -3.46 8.82 -7.06
CA PHE A 47 -2.61 9.57 -6.15
C PHE A 47 -1.17 9.73 -6.69
N CYS A 48 -0.58 8.65 -7.20
CA CYS A 48 0.75 8.71 -7.80
C CYS A 48 0.76 9.53 -9.10
N GLU A 49 -0.27 9.40 -9.93
CA GLU A 49 -0.42 10.18 -11.17
C GLU A 49 -0.57 11.68 -10.88
N GLU A 50 -1.28 12.06 -9.83
CA GLU A 50 -1.46 13.46 -9.42
C GLU A 50 -0.16 14.06 -8.86
N HIS A 51 0.54 13.32 -8.02
CA HIS A 51 1.69 13.85 -7.27
C HIS A 51 3.05 13.60 -7.94
N HIS A 52 3.12 12.78 -8.99
CA HIS A 52 4.34 12.45 -9.74
C HIS A 52 5.57 12.18 -8.84
N PRO A 53 5.51 11.21 -7.91
CA PRO A 53 6.63 10.96 -7.00
C PRO A 53 7.85 10.41 -7.76
N ASP A 54 9.06 10.81 -7.33
CA ASP A 54 10.31 10.22 -7.82
C ASP A 54 10.44 8.76 -7.41
N VAL A 55 9.89 8.40 -6.25
CA VAL A 55 9.90 7.03 -5.74
C VAL A 55 8.65 6.72 -4.93
N VAL A 56 8.12 5.51 -5.10
CA VAL A 56 7.05 4.94 -4.30
C VAL A 56 7.64 3.88 -3.39
N VAL A 57 7.51 4.04 -2.09
CA VAL A 57 7.98 3.09 -1.08
C VAL A 57 6.76 2.45 -0.41
N GLY A 58 6.77 1.14 -0.25
CA GLY A 58 5.70 0.45 0.46
C GLY A 58 6.20 -0.68 1.35
N THR A 59 5.57 -0.85 2.50
CA THR A 59 5.90 -1.92 3.45
C THR A 59 4.74 -2.89 3.60
N SER A 60 5.01 -4.20 3.63
CA SER A 60 4.02 -5.26 3.81
C SER A 60 2.89 -5.14 2.76
N MET A 61 1.63 -4.97 3.15
CA MET A 61 0.50 -4.69 2.24
C MET A 61 0.79 -3.46 1.35
N GLY A 62 1.38 -2.41 1.91
CA GLY A 62 1.80 -1.24 1.14
C GLY A 62 2.83 -1.57 0.07
N GLY A 63 3.71 -2.54 0.32
CA GLY A 63 4.66 -3.05 -0.68
C GLY A 63 3.97 -3.80 -1.82
N MET A 64 2.91 -4.56 -1.52
CA MET A 64 2.07 -5.20 -2.53
C MET A 64 1.40 -4.16 -3.45
N TYR A 65 0.91 -3.05 -2.90
CA TYR A 65 0.37 -1.97 -3.71
C TYR A 65 1.45 -1.21 -4.48
N ALA A 66 2.57 -0.89 -3.82
CA ALA A 66 3.66 -0.13 -4.43
C ALA A 66 4.19 -0.80 -5.70
N GLN A 67 4.36 -2.14 -5.69
CA GLN A 67 4.84 -2.85 -6.89
C GLN A 67 3.90 -2.71 -8.09
N GLN A 68 2.63 -2.38 -7.89
CA GLN A 68 1.63 -2.18 -8.94
C GLN A 68 1.59 -0.75 -9.51
N MET A 69 2.39 0.16 -8.97
CA MET A 69 2.50 1.55 -9.46
C MET A 69 3.43 1.58 -10.68
N ARG A 70 2.89 1.22 -11.85
CA ARG A 70 3.64 1.15 -13.11
C ARG A 70 4.16 2.54 -13.52
N GLY A 71 5.36 2.55 -14.12
CA GLY A 71 6.00 3.79 -14.57
C GLY A 71 6.76 4.56 -13.48
N PHE A 72 6.66 4.15 -12.22
CA PHE A 72 7.36 4.79 -11.10
C PHE A 72 8.48 3.89 -10.56
N LEU A 73 9.56 4.51 -10.06
CA LEU A 73 10.55 3.80 -9.25
C LEU A 73 9.89 3.31 -7.95
N ARG A 74 10.03 2.03 -7.63
CA ARG A 74 9.34 1.39 -6.51
C ARG A 74 10.33 0.66 -5.60
N ILE A 75 10.14 0.84 -4.30
CA ILE A 75 10.87 0.09 -3.26
C ILE A 75 9.84 -0.63 -2.40
N CYS A 76 9.85 -1.96 -2.46
CA CYS A 76 8.89 -2.83 -1.78
C CYS A 76 9.58 -3.55 -0.62
N VAL A 77 9.28 -3.15 0.60
CA VAL A 77 9.89 -3.73 1.80
C VAL A 77 9.01 -4.84 2.35
N ASN A 78 9.52 -6.06 2.35
CA ASN A 78 8.79 -7.25 2.82
C ASN A 78 7.34 -7.29 2.31
N PRO A 79 7.11 -7.23 0.99
CA PRO A 79 5.78 -7.08 0.43
C PRO A 79 4.89 -8.31 0.68
N ALA A 80 3.66 -8.09 1.12
CA ALA A 80 2.67 -9.13 1.41
C ALA A 80 1.84 -9.45 0.15
N PHE A 81 2.39 -10.15 -0.82
CA PHE A 81 1.76 -10.43 -2.11
C PHE A 81 0.54 -11.36 -2.06
N ARG A 82 0.28 -12.01 -0.93
CA ARG A 82 -0.76 -13.03 -0.78
C ARG A 82 -1.58 -12.80 0.49
N MET A 83 -2.10 -11.59 0.67
CA MET A 83 -2.93 -11.22 1.83
C MET A 83 -4.15 -12.14 1.98
N SER A 84 -4.79 -12.52 0.87
CA SER A 84 -5.98 -13.38 0.88
C SER A 84 -5.74 -14.77 1.48
N THR A 85 -4.49 -15.24 1.49
CA THR A 85 -4.12 -16.54 2.09
C THR A 85 -3.66 -16.42 3.55
N MET A 86 -3.49 -15.21 4.05
CA MET A 86 -3.03 -14.93 5.41
C MET A 86 -4.22 -14.89 6.39
N SER A 87 -4.90 -16.01 6.60
CA SER A 87 -6.11 -16.08 7.43
C SER A 87 -5.95 -15.60 8.88
N LYS A 88 -4.74 -15.60 9.41
CA LYS A 88 -4.42 -15.02 10.74
C LYS A 88 -4.42 -13.49 10.73
N VAL A 89 -4.23 -12.87 9.56
CA VAL A 89 -4.16 -11.41 9.38
C VAL A 89 -5.43 -10.91 8.73
N LEU A 90 -5.89 -11.57 7.66
CA LEU A 90 -7.05 -11.18 6.88
C LEU A 90 -8.16 -12.22 7.03
N HIS A 91 -9.15 -11.92 7.84
CA HIS A 91 -10.37 -12.71 8.03
C HIS A 91 -11.57 -11.78 8.23
N THR A 92 -12.78 -12.30 8.09
CA THR A 92 -14.00 -11.52 8.35
C THR A 92 -14.08 -11.09 9.82
N GLY A 93 -14.48 -9.85 10.06
CA GLY A 93 -14.62 -9.32 11.41
C GLY A 93 -14.31 -7.83 11.49
N THR A 94 -14.33 -7.33 12.71
CA THR A 94 -14.00 -5.94 13.04
C THR A 94 -12.58 -5.85 13.57
N PHE A 95 -11.82 -4.91 13.02
CA PHE A 95 -10.43 -4.63 13.38
C PHE A 95 -10.28 -3.19 13.84
N LYS A 96 -9.28 -2.94 14.67
CA LYS A 96 -8.88 -1.58 15.04
C LYS A 96 -7.72 -1.12 14.20
N PHE A 97 -7.73 0.15 13.82
CA PHE A 97 -6.54 0.77 13.24
C PHE A 97 -5.45 0.94 14.30
N LEU A 98 -4.22 0.66 13.89
CA LEU A 98 -3.04 0.76 14.76
C LEU A 98 -2.58 2.21 14.97
N ASN A 99 -2.93 3.10 14.04
CA ASN A 99 -2.55 4.51 14.05
C ASN A 99 -3.74 5.38 13.70
N GLY A 100 -3.69 6.64 14.11
CA GLY A 100 -4.73 7.61 13.79
C GLY A 100 -4.83 7.87 12.28
N ARG A 101 -6.06 7.95 11.78
CA ARG A 101 -6.37 8.25 10.38
C ARG A 101 -6.90 9.67 10.24
N LYS A 102 -6.73 10.26 9.05
CA LYS A 102 -7.25 11.60 8.74
C LYS A 102 -8.78 11.67 8.79
N ASP A 103 -9.47 10.57 8.47
CA ASP A 103 -10.92 10.44 8.54
C ASP A 103 -11.45 10.20 9.96
N SER A 104 -10.56 10.14 10.96
CA SER A 104 -10.87 9.84 12.38
C SER A 104 -11.49 8.46 12.63
N GLN A 105 -11.51 7.56 11.67
CA GLN A 105 -11.98 6.18 11.87
C GLN A 105 -11.01 5.43 12.78
N LYS A 106 -11.57 4.74 13.78
CA LYS A 106 -10.81 3.94 14.74
C LYS A 106 -10.88 2.44 14.45
N GLU A 107 -11.91 2.02 13.75
CA GLU A 107 -12.20 0.62 13.43
C GLU A 107 -12.61 0.48 11.97
N PHE A 108 -12.44 -0.71 11.45
CA PHE A 108 -12.90 -1.10 10.12
C PHE A 108 -13.39 -2.53 10.12
N ARG A 109 -14.22 -2.87 9.15
CA ARG A 109 -14.77 -4.21 8.99
C ARG A 109 -14.24 -4.87 7.74
N ILE A 110 -13.73 -6.09 7.89
CA ILE A 110 -13.39 -6.98 6.76
C ILE A 110 -14.59 -7.87 6.49
N THR A 111 -15.12 -7.76 5.30
CA THR A 111 -16.21 -8.60 4.79
C THR A 111 -15.69 -9.69 3.87
N ALA A 112 -16.52 -10.69 3.56
CA ALA A 112 -16.19 -11.71 2.57
C ALA A 112 -15.91 -11.09 1.19
N ASP A 113 -16.59 -10.00 0.82
CA ASP A 113 -16.36 -9.28 -0.42
C ASP A 113 -14.97 -8.63 -0.46
N ILE A 114 -14.53 -8.02 0.63
CA ILE A 114 -13.18 -7.45 0.72
C ILE A 114 -12.11 -8.54 0.54
N ILE A 115 -12.28 -9.71 1.16
CA ILE A 115 -11.34 -10.84 0.98
C ILE A 115 -11.34 -11.30 -0.49
N ARG A 116 -12.51 -11.37 -1.12
CA ARG A 116 -12.63 -11.70 -2.55
C ARG A 116 -11.93 -10.67 -3.43
N HIS A 117 -12.05 -9.37 -3.11
CA HIS A 117 -11.36 -8.29 -3.82
C HIS A 117 -9.83 -8.39 -3.67
N PHE A 118 -9.32 -8.76 -2.49
CA PHE A 118 -7.89 -9.06 -2.34
C PHE A 118 -7.47 -10.23 -3.25
N ASN A 119 -8.22 -11.32 -3.25
CA ASN A 119 -7.91 -12.49 -4.07
C ASN A 119 -7.91 -12.15 -5.57
N GLU A 120 -8.88 -11.39 -6.02
CA GLU A 120 -8.99 -10.95 -7.43
C GLU A 120 -7.82 -10.05 -7.83
N MET A 121 -7.51 -9.05 -7.02
CA MET A 121 -6.36 -8.17 -7.26
C MET A 121 -5.04 -8.96 -7.28
N GLU A 122 -4.86 -9.90 -6.36
CA GLU A 122 -3.64 -10.71 -6.26
C GLU A 122 -3.41 -11.58 -7.48
N ARG A 123 -4.46 -12.05 -8.14
CA ARG A 123 -4.35 -12.82 -9.39
C ARG A 123 -3.76 -12.01 -10.53
N HIS A 124 -3.99 -10.70 -10.55
CA HIS A 124 -3.63 -9.79 -11.63
C HIS A 124 -2.48 -8.84 -11.30
N GLN A 125 -1.97 -8.88 -10.05
CA GLN A 125 -0.98 -7.92 -9.58
C GLN A 125 0.36 -7.92 -10.34
N PHE A 126 0.67 -9.01 -11.03
CA PHE A 126 1.89 -9.16 -11.82
C PHE A 126 1.65 -9.17 -13.34
N ASP A 127 0.40 -8.94 -13.76
CA ASP A 127 0.10 -8.72 -15.16
C ASP A 127 0.82 -7.43 -15.64
N ASP A 128 1.05 -7.28 -16.91
CA ASP A 128 1.68 -6.09 -17.51
C ASP A 128 3.10 -5.76 -17.03
N ILE A 129 3.83 -6.73 -16.46
CA ILE A 129 5.24 -6.53 -16.09
C ILE A 129 6.14 -6.72 -17.31
N THR A 130 6.62 -5.60 -17.84
CA THR A 130 7.64 -5.57 -18.90
C THR A 130 9.05 -5.63 -18.31
N PRO A 131 10.10 -5.88 -19.12
CA PRO A 131 11.49 -5.78 -18.65
C PRO A 131 11.82 -4.41 -18.03
N GLU A 132 11.33 -3.33 -18.63
CA GLU A 132 11.53 -1.96 -18.14
C GLU A 132 10.88 -1.76 -16.76
N GLU A 133 9.67 -2.31 -16.56
CA GLU A 133 8.99 -2.26 -15.26
C GLU A 133 9.74 -3.03 -14.17
N ARG A 134 10.44 -4.11 -14.53
CA ARG A 134 11.29 -4.85 -13.56
C ARG A 134 12.48 -4.01 -13.09
N GLU A 135 13.10 -3.24 -13.97
CA GLU A 135 14.21 -2.36 -13.63
C GLU A 135 13.83 -1.22 -12.70
N LEU A 136 12.53 -0.89 -12.63
CA LEU A 136 11.99 0.13 -11.75
C LEU A 136 11.51 -0.41 -10.38
N CYS A 137 11.60 -1.71 -10.12
CA CYS A 137 11.06 -2.30 -8.90
C CYS A 137 12.12 -3.05 -8.09
N TYR A 138 12.37 -2.58 -6.88
CA TYR A 138 13.34 -3.15 -5.95
C TYR A 138 12.64 -3.75 -4.74
N GLY A 139 12.98 -5.00 -4.42
CA GLY A 139 12.51 -5.70 -3.23
C GLY A 139 13.56 -5.72 -2.12
N LEU A 140 13.11 -5.51 -0.91
CA LEU A 140 13.94 -5.60 0.30
C LEU A 140 13.32 -6.56 1.32
#